data_d3e105a09613dfe08b0444b32acf2843
#
_entry.id   d3e105a09613dfe08b0444b32acf2843
#
_cell.length_a   1.000
_cell.length_b   1.000
_cell.length_c   1.000
_cell.angle_alpha   90.00
_cell.angle_beta   90.00
_cell.angle_gamma   90.00
#
_symmetry.space_group_name_H-M   'P 1'
#
loop_
_entity.id
_entity.type
_entity.pdbx_description
1 polymer ?
#
loop_
_entity_poly.entity_id
_entity_poly.type
_entity_poly.pdbx_seq_one_letter_code
_entity_poly.pdbx_strand_id
1 'polypeptide(L)'
;MRTRRLFLNRLDPAHEPVDAVVVIDVLRSFTTAAYAFAAGASTIYPVETIAGAFRLLRRVPDAATTGAVGGGDPIPGFDFGNSPSAVQNANLVGRPLIQTTAAGVRGLTRFRRARALFAGSLVLGRATAKALLALQPEEVCFVITGEWVDRDGDEDVACADYLDALLHGQDPDPEHYAARVRDSDFGRRFQAGNNPNLPPGDLALCAQADRFDFALRASHSDGHLQLNRSRAGQESPLRGGREGAKGQLRNGLRLQEK
;
A
#
# COMPACT_ATOMS: atom_id res chain seq x y z
N MET A 1 -10.59 6.59 17.74
CA MET A 1 -10.25 6.44 16.31
C MET A 1 -11.33 5.61 15.64
N ARG A 2 -11.82 6.02 14.48
CA ARG A 2 -12.79 5.25 13.68
C ARG A 2 -12.05 4.52 12.58
N THR A 3 -12.53 3.34 12.19
CA THR A 3 -12.02 2.60 11.04
C THR A 3 -13.15 2.33 10.06
N ARG A 4 -12.83 2.25 8.77
CA ARG A 4 -13.77 1.82 7.74
C ARG A 4 -13.06 1.06 6.64
N ARG A 5 -13.81 0.25 5.88
CA ARG A 5 -13.30 -0.50 4.74
C ARG A 5 -13.96 0.00 3.46
N LEU A 6 -13.14 0.11 2.43
CA LEU A 6 -13.57 0.44 1.07
C LEU A 6 -13.01 -0.62 0.11
N PHE A 7 -13.81 -1.04 -0.83
CA PHE A 7 -13.38 -1.95 -1.88
C PHE A 7 -13.04 -1.13 -3.13
N LEU A 8 -11.80 -1.23 -3.61
CA LEU A 8 -11.28 -0.39 -4.69
C LEU A 8 -12.16 -0.44 -5.95
N ASN A 9 -12.72 -1.61 -6.27
CA ASN A 9 -13.55 -1.81 -7.45
C ASN A 9 -15.01 -1.31 -7.30
N ARG A 10 -15.42 -0.95 -6.08
CA ARG A 10 -16.77 -0.42 -5.77
C ARG A 10 -16.74 1.07 -5.42
N LEU A 11 -15.59 1.73 -5.57
CA LEU A 11 -15.45 3.14 -5.18
C LEU A 11 -16.18 4.08 -6.14
N ASP A 12 -17.00 4.95 -5.56
CA ASP A 12 -17.48 6.15 -6.24
C ASP A 12 -16.31 7.11 -6.55
N PRO A 13 -16.29 7.77 -7.72
CA PRO A 13 -15.31 8.80 -8.05
C PRO A 13 -15.18 9.95 -7.04
N ALA A 14 -16.23 10.25 -6.30
CA ALA A 14 -16.33 11.42 -5.39
C ALA A 14 -15.84 11.17 -3.95
N HIS A 15 -14.90 10.24 -3.72
CA HIS A 15 -14.42 9.96 -2.35
C HIS A 15 -13.65 11.14 -1.76
N GLU A 16 -14.08 11.58 -0.57
CA GLU A 16 -13.46 12.67 0.19
C GLU A 16 -12.09 12.28 0.77
N PRO A 17 -11.18 13.26 0.97
CA PRO A 17 -9.91 13.03 1.66
C PRO A 17 -10.16 12.49 3.07
N VAL A 18 -9.44 11.42 3.44
CA VAL A 18 -9.46 10.80 4.76
C VAL A 18 -8.17 11.15 5.49
N ASP A 19 -8.19 11.13 6.82
CA ASP A 19 -6.99 11.42 7.61
C ASP A 19 -5.88 10.44 7.29
N ALA A 20 -6.14 9.14 7.43
CA ALA A 20 -5.20 8.10 7.09
C ALA A 20 -5.83 7.03 6.19
N VAL A 21 -5.10 6.60 5.18
CA VAL A 21 -5.49 5.53 4.26
C VAL A 21 -4.42 4.47 4.25
N VAL A 22 -4.84 3.21 4.36
CA VAL A 22 -3.99 2.04 4.11
C VAL A 22 -4.55 1.32 2.90
N VAL A 23 -3.83 1.36 1.79
CA VAL A 23 -4.14 0.54 0.61
C VAL A 23 -3.54 -0.84 0.85
N ILE A 24 -4.38 -1.86 0.84
CA ILE A 24 -3.98 -3.23 1.17
C ILE A 24 -3.92 -4.07 -0.09
N ASP A 25 -2.78 -4.74 -0.31
CA ASP A 25 -2.56 -5.70 -1.41
C ASP A 25 -1.57 -6.77 -0.89
N VAL A 26 -2.12 -7.80 -0.25
CA VAL A 26 -1.35 -8.88 0.39
C VAL A 26 -0.78 -9.83 -0.67
N LEU A 27 -1.61 -10.22 -1.62
CA LEU A 27 -1.24 -11.14 -2.70
C LEU A 27 -1.22 -10.40 -4.06
N ARG A 28 -0.09 -9.70 -4.43
CA ARG A 28 1.25 -9.75 -3.78
C ARG A 28 1.93 -8.38 -3.67
N SER A 29 1.28 -7.30 -4.14
CA SER A 29 1.95 -6.03 -4.48
C SER A 29 2.80 -5.48 -3.33
N PHE A 30 2.20 -5.31 -2.15
CA PHE A 30 2.91 -4.68 -1.05
C PHE A 30 3.71 -5.65 -0.19
N THR A 31 3.44 -6.94 -0.28
CA THR A 31 4.37 -7.97 0.19
C THR A 31 5.66 -7.94 -0.64
N THR A 32 5.56 -7.93 -1.98
CA THR A 32 6.74 -7.79 -2.87
C THR A 32 7.53 -6.52 -2.57
N ALA A 33 6.85 -5.39 -2.36
CA ALA A 33 7.48 -4.13 -1.97
C ALA A 33 8.24 -4.25 -0.64
N ALA A 34 7.66 -4.91 0.37
CA ALA A 34 8.31 -5.12 1.66
C ALA A 34 9.59 -5.96 1.54
N TYR A 35 9.54 -7.06 0.79
CA TYR A 35 10.71 -7.89 0.51
C TYR A 35 11.77 -7.15 -0.31
N ALA A 36 11.37 -6.30 -1.27
CA ALA A 36 12.31 -5.47 -2.02
C ALA A 36 13.07 -4.48 -1.12
N PHE A 37 12.38 -3.85 -0.17
CA PHE A 37 13.04 -3.03 0.84
C PHE A 37 13.97 -3.83 1.76
N ALA A 38 13.59 -5.04 2.13
CA ALA A 38 14.46 -5.93 2.89
C ALA A 38 15.70 -6.36 2.10
N ALA A 39 15.58 -6.51 0.77
CA ALA A 39 16.69 -6.76 -0.16
C ALA A 39 17.54 -5.51 -0.45
N GLY A 40 17.23 -4.36 0.16
CA GLY A 40 18.06 -3.15 0.12
C GLY A 40 17.58 -2.04 -0.81
N ALA A 41 16.39 -2.15 -1.41
CA ALA A 41 15.85 -1.07 -2.24
C ALA A 41 15.80 0.25 -1.45
N SER A 42 16.24 1.35 -2.08
CA SER A 42 16.31 2.67 -1.44
C SER A 42 14.97 3.36 -1.37
N THR A 43 14.18 3.27 -2.43
CA THR A 43 12.81 3.78 -2.55
C THR A 43 12.05 2.97 -3.60
N ILE A 44 10.73 2.97 -3.56
CA ILE A 44 9.91 2.35 -4.60
C ILE A 44 9.02 3.41 -5.24
N TYR A 45 8.98 3.43 -6.58
CA TYR A 45 8.11 4.28 -7.38
C TYR A 45 6.92 3.47 -7.89
N PRO A 46 5.72 3.61 -7.28
CA PRO A 46 4.51 3.02 -7.83
C PRO A 46 4.10 3.77 -9.10
N VAL A 47 3.99 3.06 -10.22
CA VAL A 47 3.64 3.64 -11.53
C VAL A 47 2.51 2.85 -12.16
N GLU A 48 1.39 3.49 -12.50
CA GLU A 48 0.17 2.81 -12.96
C GLU A 48 0.30 2.13 -14.31
N THR A 49 1.14 2.66 -15.21
CA THR A 49 1.21 2.18 -16.58
C THR A 49 2.60 1.69 -16.95
N ILE A 50 2.67 0.63 -17.73
CA ILE A 50 3.92 0.07 -18.26
C ILE A 50 4.71 1.14 -19.02
N ALA A 51 4.04 1.91 -19.87
CA ALA A 51 4.66 3.02 -20.60
C ALA A 51 5.23 4.10 -19.66
N GLY A 52 4.54 4.36 -18.53
CA GLY A 52 5.01 5.26 -17.47
C GLY A 52 6.26 4.73 -16.79
N ALA A 53 6.28 3.44 -16.47
CA ALA A 53 7.43 2.78 -15.88
C ALA A 53 8.67 2.86 -16.77
N PHE A 54 8.55 2.56 -18.05
CA PHE A 54 9.68 2.70 -19.00
C PHE A 54 10.11 4.17 -19.21
N ARG A 55 9.18 5.13 -19.14
CA ARG A 55 9.56 6.57 -19.15
C ARG A 55 10.35 6.94 -17.90
N LEU A 56 9.94 6.46 -16.72
CA LEU A 56 10.65 6.73 -15.48
C LEU A 56 12.02 6.04 -15.46
N LEU A 57 12.11 4.79 -15.93
CA LEU A 57 13.37 4.06 -16.02
C LEU A 57 14.43 4.80 -16.84
N ARG A 58 14.03 5.52 -17.91
CA ARG A 58 14.98 6.36 -18.67
C ARG A 58 15.52 7.57 -17.88
N ARG A 59 14.81 8.00 -16.82
CA ARG A 59 15.25 9.11 -15.94
C ARG A 59 15.98 8.61 -14.70
N VAL A 60 15.75 7.36 -14.32
CA VAL A 60 16.36 6.68 -13.16
C VAL A 60 16.96 5.38 -13.65
N PRO A 61 18.06 5.43 -14.42
CA PRO A 61 18.58 4.26 -15.16
C PRO A 61 19.05 3.11 -14.23
N ASP A 62 19.46 3.43 -12.99
CA ASP A 62 19.90 2.43 -12.02
C ASP A 62 18.73 1.74 -11.28
N ALA A 63 17.49 2.17 -11.54
CA ALA A 63 16.33 1.54 -10.93
C ALA A 63 16.17 0.09 -11.43
N ALA A 64 15.77 -0.79 -10.53
CA ALA A 64 15.22 -2.08 -10.89
C ALA A 64 13.71 -1.93 -11.19
N THR A 65 13.14 -2.92 -11.86
CA THR A 65 11.72 -2.94 -12.23
C THR A 65 11.03 -4.21 -11.73
N THR A 66 9.82 -4.07 -11.18
CA THR A 66 8.99 -5.20 -10.76
C THR A 66 7.53 -4.95 -11.12
N GLY A 67 6.80 -6.00 -11.44
CA GLY A 67 5.38 -5.84 -11.72
C GLY A 67 4.74 -7.05 -12.38
N ALA A 68 3.42 -6.95 -12.54
CA ALA A 68 2.62 -7.96 -13.23
C ALA A 68 1.37 -7.34 -13.86
N VAL A 69 0.86 -8.03 -14.87
CA VAL A 69 -0.44 -7.78 -15.53
C VAL A 69 -1.32 -9.03 -15.42
N GLY A 70 -2.60 -8.91 -15.74
CA GLY A 70 -3.50 -10.06 -15.89
C GLY A 70 -3.60 -10.98 -14.68
N GLY A 71 -3.32 -10.48 -13.46
CA GLY A 71 -3.38 -11.29 -12.24
C GLY A 71 -2.11 -12.10 -11.92
N GLY A 72 -1.00 -11.89 -12.63
CA GLY A 72 0.25 -12.54 -12.26
C GLY A 72 1.30 -12.61 -13.37
N ASP A 73 0.95 -12.33 -14.60
CA ASP A 73 1.87 -12.44 -15.73
C ASP A 73 2.97 -11.37 -15.64
N PRO A 74 4.25 -11.75 -15.81
CA PRO A 74 5.36 -10.82 -15.77
C PRO A 74 5.28 -9.81 -16.92
N ILE A 75 5.74 -8.60 -16.69
CA ILE A 75 5.81 -7.56 -17.72
C ILE A 75 7.07 -7.75 -18.54
N PRO A 76 6.98 -7.93 -19.87
CA PRO A 76 8.15 -8.06 -20.72
C PRO A 76 9.11 -6.88 -20.57
N GLY A 77 10.40 -7.17 -20.35
CA GLY A 77 11.45 -6.17 -20.16
C GLY A 77 11.56 -5.61 -18.71
N PHE A 78 10.80 -6.14 -17.76
CA PHE A 78 11.04 -5.88 -16.34
C PHE A 78 12.02 -6.91 -15.76
N ASP A 79 12.79 -6.49 -14.73
CA ASP A 79 13.77 -7.35 -14.06
C ASP A 79 13.09 -8.48 -13.26
N PHE A 80 11.95 -8.17 -12.62
CA PHE A 80 11.22 -9.10 -11.77
C PHE A 80 9.71 -9.07 -12.05
N GLY A 81 9.05 -10.22 -11.88
CA GLY A 81 7.60 -10.29 -11.71
C GLY A 81 7.15 -9.69 -10.37
N ASN A 82 5.84 -9.62 -10.15
CA ASN A 82 5.28 -9.23 -8.85
C ASN A 82 5.34 -10.41 -7.86
N SER A 83 6.55 -10.78 -7.43
CA SER A 83 6.83 -12.00 -6.68
C SER A 83 7.81 -11.73 -5.54
N PRO A 84 7.38 -11.87 -4.26
CA PRO A 84 8.28 -11.72 -3.11
C PRO A 84 9.42 -12.73 -3.13
N SER A 85 9.20 -13.97 -3.57
CA SER A 85 10.25 -14.98 -3.67
C SER A 85 11.31 -14.63 -4.73
N ALA A 86 10.92 -13.91 -5.79
CA ALA A 86 11.88 -13.46 -6.80
C ALA A 86 12.75 -12.29 -6.30
N VAL A 87 12.19 -11.38 -5.49
CA VAL A 87 12.92 -10.18 -5.06
C VAL A 87 13.68 -10.35 -3.74
N GLN A 88 13.28 -11.30 -2.86
CA GLN A 88 13.87 -11.46 -1.52
C GLN A 88 15.39 -11.68 -1.51
N ASN A 89 15.93 -12.32 -2.56
CA ASN A 89 17.36 -12.63 -2.71
C ASN A 89 18.04 -11.76 -3.78
N ALA A 90 17.33 -10.75 -4.31
CA ALA A 90 17.89 -9.84 -5.30
C ALA A 90 18.89 -8.86 -4.66
N ASN A 91 19.91 -8.46 -5.39
CA ASN A 91 20.78 -7.38 -4.94
C ASN A 91 20.15 -6.02 -5.33
N LEU A 92 19.39 -5.45 -4.39
CA LEU A 92 18.73 -4.15 -4.53
C LEU A 92 19.38 -3.06 -3.67
N VAL A 93 20.54 -3.32 -3.07
CA VAL A 93 21.21 -2.38 -2.15
C VAL A 93 21.42 -1.01 -2.80
N GLY A 94 20.78 0.02 -2.24
CA GLY A 94 20.84 1.40 -2.72
C GLY A 94 20.09 1.69 -4.03
N ARG A 95 19.56 0.68 -4.72
CA ARG A 95 18.84 0.85 -5.98
C ARG A 95 17.41 1.30 -5.74
N PRO A 96 16.89 2.28 -6.51
CA PRO A 96 15.45 2.51 -6.60
C PRO A 96 14.75 1.33 -7.28
N LEU A 97 13.45 1.15 -7.00
CA LEU A 97 12.62 0.15 -7.65
C LEU A 97 11.40 0.82 -8.29
N ILE A 98 11.09 0.51 -9.53
CA ILE A 98 9.86 0.94 -10.20
C ILE A 98 8.89 -0.23 -10.15
N GLN A 99 7.71 -0.01 -9.55
CA GLN A 99 6.70 -1.04 -9.38
C GLN A 99 5.42 -0.72 -10.17
N THR A 100 4.97 -1.68 -10.97
CA THR A 100 3.73 -1.58 -11.74
C THR A 100 2.84 -2.78 -11.49
N THR A 101 1.69 -2.54 -10.83
CA THR A 101 0.67 -3.56 -10.55
C THR A 101 -0.73 -3.01 -10.78
N ALA A 102 -1.67 -3.89 -11.15
CA ALA A 102 -3.00 -3.48 -11.57
C ALA A 102 -3.88 -2.95 -10.42
N ALA A 103 -3.71 -3.45 -9.19
CA ALA A 103 -4.58 -3.15 -8.07
C ALA A 103 -3.93 -2.23 -7.03
N GLY A 104 -2.84 -2.65 -6.39
CA GLY A 104 -2.20 -1.89 -5.31
C GLY A 104 -1.73 -0.51 -5.74
N VAL A 105 -1.03 -0.41 -6.89
CA VAL A 105 -0.55 0.88 -7.41
C VAL A 105 -1.73 1.81 -7.75
N ARG A 106 -2.79 1.29 -8.39
CA ARG A 106 -4.00 2.07 -8.68
C ARG A 106 -4.65 2.60 -7.39
N GLY A 107 -4.70 1.77 -6.33
CA GLY A 107 -5.19 2.18 -5.03
C GLY A 107 -4.40 3.35 -4.44
N LEU A 108 -3.06 3.26 -4.43
CA LEU A 108 -2.21 4.36 -3.95
C LEU A 108 -2.42 5.65 -4.75
N THR A 109 -2.46 5.58 -6.07
CA THR A 109 -2.68 6.75 -6.93
C THR A 109 -4.05 7.37 -6.69
N ARG A 110 -5.08 6.56 -6.47
CA ARG A 110 -6.44 7.02 -6.17
C ARG A 110 -6.49 7.85 -4.89
N PHE A 111 -5.77 7.42 -3.86
CA PHE A 111 -5.76 8.07 -2.54
C PHE A 111 -4.55 8.98 -2.30
N ARG A 112 -3.83 9.40 -3.35
CA ARG A 112 -2.63 10.24 -3.25
C ARG A 112 -2.82 11.58 -2.52
N ARG A 113 -4.07 12.02 -2.28
CA ARG A 113 -4.41 13.25 -1.54
C ARG A 113 -4.74 13.01 -0.08
N ALA A 114 -4.71 11.77 0.42
CA ALA A 114 -4.86 11.48 1.83
C ALA A 114 -3.76 12.18 2.65
N ARG A 115 -4.08 12.63 3.85
CA ARG A 115 -3.10 13.29 4.75
C ARG A 115 -1.98 12.34 5.17
N ALA A 116 -2.33 11.05 5.33
CA ALA A 116 -1.38 9.97 5.50
C ALA A 116 -1.78 8.80 4.61
N LEU A 117 -0.84 8.29 3.82
CA LEU A 117 -1.08 7.18 2.90
C LEU A 117 -0.05 6.08 3.12
N PHE A 118 -0.53 4.86 3.30
CA PHE A 118 0.30 3.67 3.51
C PHE A 118 -0.04 2.57 2.51
N ALA A 119 0.98 1.79 2.18
CA ALA A 119 0.82 0.50 1.53
C ALA A 119 0.82 -0.60 2.59
N GLY A 120 -0.25 -1.40 2.64
CA GLY A 120 -0.48 -2.41 3.66
C GLY A 120 -0.35 -3.84 3.14
N SER A 121 0.24 -4.68 3.93
CA SER A 121 0.28 -6.13 3.76
C SER A 121 0.43 -6.80 5.13
N LEU A 122 0.04 -8.07 5.25
CA LEU A 122 0.09 -8.81 6.51
C LEU A 122 1.51 -8.87 7.11
N VAL A 123 2.53 -8.93 6.24
CA VAL A 123 3.95 -8.94 6.65
C VAL A 123 4.41 -7.64 7.33
N LEU A 124 3.60 -6.59 7.27
CA LEU A 124 3.86 -5.24 7.83
C LEU A 124 2.87 -4.87 8.96
N GLY A 125 2.01 -5.78 9.40
CA GLY A 125 0.84 -5.49 10.21
C GLY A 125 1.13 -4.64 11.44
N ARG A 126 1.87 -5.14 12.43
CA ARG A 126 2.19 -4.41 13.67
C ARG A 126 2.98 -3.12 13.41
N ALA A 127 3.87 -3.11 12.44
CA ALA A 127 4.64 -1.90 12.11
C ALA A 127 3.74 -0.81 11.52
N THR A 128 2.79 -1.18 10.63
CA THR A 128 1.80 -0.27 10.07
C THR A 128 0.85 0.25 11.16
N ALA A 129 0.36 -0.62 12.05
CA ALA A 129 -0.49 -0.20 13.17
C ALA A 129 0.23 0.78 14.11
N LYS A 130 1.50 0.51 14.46
CA LYS A 130 2.32 1.43 15.28
C LYS A 130 2.51 2.80 14.61
N ALA A 131 2.76 2.84 13.30
CA ALA A 131 2.91 4.09 12.55
C ALA A 131 1.58 4.88 12.53
N LEU A 132 0.44 4.22 12.34
CA LEU A 132 -0.88 4.83 12.38
C LEU A 132 -1.21 5.39 13.77
N LEU A 133 -0.94 4.63 14.84
CA LEU A 133 -1.18 5.09 16.22
C LEU A 133 -0.35 6.33 16.56
N ALA A 134 0.89 6.43 16.08
CA ALA A 134 1.73 7.61 16.28
C ALA A 134 1.18 8.87 15.57
N LEU A 135 0.47 8.70 14.46
CA LEU A 135 -0.17 9.79 13.72
C LEU A 135 -1.45 10.32 14.39
N GLN A 136 -2.06 9.56 15.29
CA GLN A 136 -3.31 9.87 15.97
C GLN A 136 -4.44 10.35 15.02
N PRO A 137 -4.77 9.60 13.96
CA PRO A 137 -5.81 10.00 13.03
C PRO A 137 -7.20 9.88 13.70
N GLU A 138 -8.15 10.72 13.30
CA GLU A 138 -9.56 10.56 13.72
C GLU A 138 -10.18 9.34 13.01
N GLU A 139 -9.80 9.12 11.75
CA GLU A 139 -10.30 8.03 10.92
C GLU A 139 -9.19 7.35 10.12
N VAL A 140 -9.21 6.02 10.09
CA VAL A 140 -8.38 5.17 9.22
C VAL A 140 -9.28 4.45 8.22
N CYS A 141 -8.96 4.59 6.94
CA CYS A 141 -9.64 3.90 5.86
C CYS A 141 -8.76 2.78 5.30
N PHE A 142 -9.22 1.54 5.37
CA PHE A 142 -8.61 0.38 4.73
C PHE A 142 -9.20 0.21 3.33
N VAL A 143 -8.34 0.23 2.30
CA VAL A 143 -8.73 0.06 0.90
C VAL A 143 -8.34 -1.34 0.47
N ILE A 144 -9.35 -2.19 0.28
CA ILE A 144 -9.24 -3.58 -0.16
C ILE A 144 -9.07 -3.60 -1.67
N THR A 145 -8.01 -4.19 -2.17
CA THR A 145 -7.71 -4.22 -3.62
C THR A 145 -7.91 -5.60 -4.25
N GLY A 146 -7.90 -6.68 -3.46
CA GLY A 146 -7.93 -8.07 -3.92
C GLY A 146 -9.29 -8.53 -4.45
N GLU A 147 -10.39 -7.82 -4.13
CA GLU A 147 -11.71 -8.19 -4.64
C GLU A 147 -11.80 -8.00 -6.16
N TRP A 148 -12.31 -9.01 -6.85
CA TRP A 148 -12.55 -9.01 -8.28
C TRP A 148 -13.76 -9.89 -8.61
N VAL A 149 -14.17 -9.96 -9.90
CA VAL A 149 -15.33 -10.77 -10.34
C VAL A 149 -15.20 -12.24 -9.93
N ASP A 150 -13.98 -12.74 -9.86
CA ASP A 150 -13.64 -14.14 -9.59
C ASP A 150 -12.86 -14.35 -8.28
N ARG A 151 -12.85 -13.35 -7.38
CA ARG A 151 -12.13 -13.36 -6.10
C ARG A 151 -12.87 -12.55 -5.05
N ASP A 152 -12.90 -13.08 -3.83
CA ASP A 152 -13.51 -12.42 -2.66
C ASP A 152 -12.64 -11.32 -2.04
N GLY A 153 -11.30 -11.35 -2.25
CA GLY A 153 -10.34 -10.45 -1.63
C GLY A 153 -10.15 -10.69 -0.13
N ASP A 154 -10.47 -11.89 0.37
CA ASP A 154 -10.40 -12.17 1.80
C ASP A 154 -8.98 -12.08 2.37
N GLU A 155 -7.95 -12.24 1.56
CA GLU A 155 -6.55 -11.97 1.95
C GLU A 155 -6.31 -10.54 2.40
N ASP A 156 -6.89 -9.56 1.68
CA ASP A 156 -6.78 -8.15 2.03
C ASP A 156 -7.73 -7.78 3.17
N VAL A 157 -8.94 -8.38 3.20
CA VAL A 157 -9.88 -8.23 4.31
C VAL A 157 -9.29 -8.77 5.60
N ALA A 158 -8.62 -9.92 5.57
CA ALA A 158 -7.92 -10.49 6.73
C ALA A 158 -6.85 -9.53 7.27
N CYS A 159 -6.07 -8.91 6.37
CA CYS A 159 -5.08 -7.91 6.77
C CYS A 159 -5.75 -6.65 7.37
N ALA A 160 -6.88 -6.19 6.80
CA ALA A 160 -7.64 -5.06 7.35
C ALA A 160 -8.19 -5.38 8.76
N ASP A 161 -8.72 -6.58 8.97
CA ASP A 161 -9.22 -7.04 10.26
C ASP A 161 -8.11 -7.12 11.30
N TYR A 162 -6.94 -7.62 10.90
CA TYR A 162 -5.75 -7.66 11.76
C TYR A 162 -5.31 -6.27 12.18
N LEU A 163 -5.20 -5.33 11.24
CA LEU A 163 -4.86 -3.94 11.52
C LEU A 163 -5.89 -3.27 12.43
N ASP A 164 -7.18 -3.50 12.17
CA ASP A 164 -8.28 -2.97 12.97
C ASP A 164 -8.19 -3.42 14.43
N ALA A 165 -7.99 -4.71 14.67
CA ALA A 165 -7.82 -5.26 16.01
C ALA A 165 -6.63 -4.62 16.74
N LEU A 166 -5.47 -4.50 16.07
CA LEU A 166 -4.27 -3.86 16.62
C LEU A 166 -4.50 -2.38 16.96
N LEU A 167 -5.20 -1.63 16.10
CA LEU A 167 -5.52 -0.21 16.31
C LEU A 167 -6.47 0.01 17.48
N HIS A 168 -7.30 -0.97 17.82
CA HIS A 168 -8.18 -0.96 18.99
C HIS A 168 -7.55 -1.57 20.25
N GLY A 169 -6.23 -1.78 20.25
CA GLY A 169 -5.48 -2.23 21.43
C GLY A 169 -5.64 -3.70 21.75
N GLN A 170 -6.14 -4.51 20.81
CA GLN A 170 -6.19 -5.96 20.94
C GLN A 170 -4.81 -6.57 20.63
N ASP A 171 -4.59 -7.80 21.10
CA ASP A 171 -3.43 -8.62 20.73
C ASP A 171 -3.92 -9.90 20.02
N PRO A 172 -4.33 -9.76 18.74
CA PRO A 172 -4.90 -10.88 18.00
C PRO A 172 -3.83 -11.90 17.62
N ASP A 173 -4.22 -13.20 17.57
CA ASP A 173 -3.36 -14.26 17.05
C ASP A 173 -3.09 -14.03 15.55
N PRO A 174 -1.86 -13.73 15.13
CA PRO A 174 -1.54 -13.47 13.74
C PRO A 174 -1.77 -14.69 12.82
N GLU A 175 -1.68 -15.91 13.37
CA GLU A 175 -1.89 -17.14 12.59
C GLU A 175 -3.34 -17.27 12.09
N HIS A 176 -4.31 -16.80 12.85
CA HIS A 176 -5.70 -16.74 12.40
C HIS A 176 -5.86 -15.99 11.07
N TYR A 177 -5.18 -14.85 10.93
CA TYR A 177 -5.24 -14.03 9.70
C TYR A 177 -4.36 -14.60 8.58
N ALA A 178 -3.22 -15.16 8.93
CA ALA A 178 -2.36 -15.86 7.99
C ALA A 178 -3.07 -17.07 7.35
N ALA A 179 -3.86 -17.81 8.12
CA ALA A 179 -4.70 -18.89 7.61
C ALA A 179 -5.71 -18.38 6.58
N ARG A 180 -6.40 -17.25 6.86
CA ARG A 180 -7.33 -16.63 5.91
C ARG A 180 -6.64 -16.21 4.60
N VAL A 181 -5.42 -15.66 4.66
CA VAL A 181 -4.64 -15.35 3.45
C VAL A 181 -4.40 -16.61 2.62
N ARG A 182 -4.01 -17.73 3.26
CA ARG A 182 -3.78 -19.00 2.56
C ARG A 182 -5.07 -19.58 1.95
N ASP A 183 -6.19 -19.44 2.67
CA ASP A 183 -7.47 -20.05 2.34
C ASP A 183 -8.37 -19.15 1.48
N SER A 184 -7.94 -17.90 1.17
CA SER A 184 -8.65 -17.01 0.25
C SER A 184 -8.75 -17.60 -1.17
N ASP A 185 -9.69 -17.11 -1.97
CA ASP A 185 -9.83 -17.55 -3.36
C ASP A 185 -8.52 -17.41 -4.15
N PHE A 186 -7.80 -16.33 -3.92
CA PHE A 186 -6.52 -16.11 -4.61
C PHE A 186 -5.39 -16.94 -3.99
N GLY A 187 -5.37 -17.12 -2.66
CA GLY A 187 -4.42 -17.98 -1.96
C GLY A 187 -4.46 -19.42 -2.46
N ARG A 188 -5.66 -19.98 -2.64
CA ARG A 188 -5.86 -21.33 -3.18
C ARG A 188 -5.27 -21.52 -4.59
N ARG A 189 -5.22 -20.46 -5.42
CA ARG A 189 -4.59 -20.54 -6.76
C ARG A 189 -3.08 -20.75 -6.67
N PHE A 190 -2.42 -20.16 -5.66
CA PHE A 190 -1.00 -20.42 -5.40
C PHE A 190 -0.77 -21.85 -4.90
N GLN A 191 -1.65 -22.35 -4.01
CA GLN A 191 -1.56 -23.72 -3.50
C GLN A 191 -1.74 -24.75 -4.60
N ALA A 192 -2.58 -24.49 -5.59
CA ALA A 192 -2.83 -25.38 -6.72
C ALA A 192 -1.56 -25.67 -7.56
N GLY A 193 -0.57 -24.76 -7.55
CA GLY A 193 0.74 -24.96 -8.17
C GLY A 193 0.72 -25.15 -9.71
N ASN A 194 -0.42 -24.88 -10.34
CA ASN A 194 -0.63 -25.10 -11.78
C ASN A 194 -0.31 -23.87 -12.64
N ASN A 195 0.04 -22.76 -12.02
CA ASN A 195 0.43 -21.53 -12.71
C ASN A 195 1.87 -21.14 -12.29
N PRO A 196 2.85 -21.15 -13.21
CA PRO A 196 4.23 -20.81 -12.88
C PRO A 196 4.42 -19.36 -12.43
N ASN A 197 3.48 -18.48 -12.76
CA ASN A 197 3.49 -17.07 -12.33
C ASN A 197 2.88 -16.87 -10.93
N LEU A 198 2.34 -17.93 -10.32
CA LEU A 198 1.78 -17.97 -8.97
C LEU A 198 2.46 -19.08 -8.14
N PRO A 199 3.77 -18.96 -7.84
CA PRO A 199 4.48 -20.01 -7.16
C PRO A 199 4.01 -20.14 -5.69
N PRO A 200 3.85 -21.37 -5.15
CA PRO A 200 3.45 -21.59 -3.75
C PRO A 200 4.38 -20.90 -2.73
N GLY A 201 5.66 -20.73 -3.07
CA GLY A 201 6.63 -19.99 -2.24
C GLY A 201 6.24 -18.53 -1.99
N ASP A 202 5.59 -17.88 -2.94
CA ASP A 202 5.09 -16.51 -2.73
C ASP A 202 4.00 -16.47 -1.67
N LEU A 203 3.06 -17.43 -1.67
CA LEU A 203 2.01 -17.51 -0.66
C LEU A 203 2.60 -17.70 0.74
N ALA A 204 3.60 -18.59 0.88
CA ALA A 204 4.27 -18.81 2.15
C ALA A 204 4.93 -17.54 2.70
N LEU A 205 5.48 -16.68 1.84
CA LEU A 205 6.05 -15.39 2.23
C LEU A 205 4.97 -14.35 2.54
N CYS A 206 3.88 -14.31 1.78
CA CYS A 206 2.78 -13.36 1.98
C CYS A 206 2.00 -13.62 3.28
N ALA A 207 1.92 -14.88 3.72
CA ALA A 207 1.22 -15.28 4.94
C ALA A 207 2.06 -15.13 6.23
N GLN A 208 3.28 -14.58 6.17
CA GLN A 208 4.11 -14.31 7.35
C GLN A 208 3.70 -12.99 8.02
N ALA A 209 2.76 -13.02 8.94
CA ALA A 209 2.37 -11.82 9.67
C ALA A 209 3.58 -11.20 10.41
N ASP A 210 3.65 -9.86 10.43
CA ASP A 210 4.63 -9.09 11.19
C ASP A 210 6.11 -9.42 10.90
N ARG A 211 6.40 -9.85 9.68
CA ARG A 211 7.76 -10.24 9.26
C ARG A 211 8.75 -9.09 9.37
N PHE A 212 8.28 -7.85 9.21
CA PHE A 212 9.13 -6.66 9.13
C PHE A 212 8.74 -5.61 10.19
N ASP A 213 9.74 -4.87 10.67
CA ASP A 213 9.63 -3.82 11.71
C ASP A 213 9.40 -2.41 11.17
N PHE A 214 9.09 -2.27 9.89
CA PHE A 214 8.83 -1.00 9.22
C PHE A 214 7.46 -1.00 8.52
N ALA A 215 6.84 0.17 8.43
CA ALA A 215 5.69 0.44 7.58
C ALA A 215 6.13 0.98 6.21
N LEU A 216 5.25 0.91 5.22
CA LEU A 216 5.46 1.53 3.91
C LEU A 216 4.62 2.80 3.80
N ARG A 217 5.26 3.95 3.94
CA ARG A 217 4.66 5.27 3.79
C ARG A 217 4.72 5.74 2.35
N ALA A 218 3.58 6.16 1.80
CA ALA A 218 3.54 6.80 0.50
C ALA A 218 3.61 8.33 0.64
N SER A 219 4.42 8.97 -0.18
CA SER A 219 4.56 10.42 -0.25
C SER A 219 4.84 10.87 -1.67
N HIS A 220 4.61 12.15 -1.96
CA HIS A 220 5.01 12.76 -3.23
C HIS A 220 6.36 13.45 -3.07
N SER A 221 7.32 13.13 -3.93
CA SER A 221 8.59 13.81 -4.06
C SER A 221 8.98 13.86 -5.53
N ASP A 222 9.52 15.01 -5.98
CA ASP A 222 10.01 15.22 -7.35
C ASP A 222 8.97 14.90 -8.44
N GLY A 223 7.69 15.18 -8.15
CA GLY A 223 6.57 14.93 -9.05
C GLY A 223 6.15 13.45 -9.17
N HIS A 224 6.71 12.56 -8.37
CA HIS A 224 6.40 11.14 -8.37
C HIS A 224 5.86 10.68 -7.01
N LEU A 225 4.94 9.72 -7.04
CA LEU A 225 4.57 8.96 -5.85
C LEU A 225 5.72 8.02 -5.50
N GLN A 226 6.08 7.98 -4.21
CA GLN A 226 7.16 7.16 -3.68
C GLN A 226 6.67 6.39 -2.46
N LEU A 227 7.08 5.15 -2.32
CA LEU A 227 7.01 4.40 -1.08
C LEU A 227 8.38 4.44 -0.42
N ASN A 228 8.39 4.71 0.88
CA ASN A 228 9.58 4.68 1.71
C ASN A 228 9.30 3.93 3.01
N ARG A 229 10.34 3.36 3.60
CA ARG A 229 10.23 2.75 4.93
C ARG A 229 9.99 3.82 5.98
N SER A 230 9.01 3.60 6.84
CA SER A 230 8.77 4.39 8.04
C SER A 230 8.85 3.48 9.27
N ARG A 231 9.59 3.90 10.29
CA ARG A 231 9.69 3.19 11.57
C ARG A 231 8.92 3.92 12.66
N ALA A 232 8.50 3.18 13.67
CA ALA A 232 7.87 3.78 14.85
C ALA A 232 8.77 4.89 15.44
N GLY A 233 8.19 6.06 15.70
CA GLY A 233 8.91 7.26 16.18
C GLY A 233 9.34 8.25 15.08
N GLN A 234 9.24 7.89 13.80
CA GLN A 234 9.46 8.82 12.68
C GLN A 234 8.17 9.58 12.28
N GLU A 235 7.03 9.12 12.74
CA GLU A 235 5.74 9.75 12.48
C GLU A 235 5.41 10.77 13.56
N SER A 236 4.81 11.90 13.15
CA SER A 236 4.30 12.93 14.05
C SER A 236 2.78 13.04 13.90
N PRO A 237 2.04 13.40 14.97
CA PRO A 237 0.59 13.53 14.92
C PRO A 237 0.11 14.42 13.78
N LEU A 238 -0.98 14.02 13.12
CA LEU A 238 -1.64 14.82 12.11
C LEU A 238 -2.24 16.06 12.81
N ARG A 239 -1.67 17.25 12.59
CA ARG A 239 -2.21 18.50 13.16
C ARG A 239 -3.60 18.75 12.60
N GLY A 240 -4.57 19.11 13.49
CA GLY A 240 -5.96 19.34 13.16
C GLY A 240 -6.17 20.29 11.98
N GLY A 241 -6.79 19.80 10.92
CA GLY A 241 -7.04 20.54 9.68
C GLY A 241 -8.39 21.28 9.68
N ARG A 242 -8.96 21.68 10.83
CA ARG A 242 -10.25 22.38 10.92
C ARG A 242 -10.20 23.85 11.38
N GLU A 243 -9.04 24.46 11.52
CA GLU A 243 -8.89 25.89 11.87
C GLU A 243 -8.46 26.77 10.69
N GLY A 244 -9.09 26.69 9.53
CA GLY A 244 -8.70 27.49 8.37
C GLY A 244 -9.85 28.03 7.49
N ALA A 245 -11.12 27.77 7.82
CA ALA A 245 -12.24 28.14 6.94
C ALA A 245 -13.29 29.08 7.57
N LYS A 246 -13.01 29.72 8.73
CA LYS A 246 -13.95 30.69 9.36
C LYS A 246 -13.35 32.08 9.64
N GLY A 247 -12.43 32.57 8.85
CA GLY A 247 -11.73 33.82 9.14
C GLY A 247 -11.46 34.76 8.00
N GLN A 248 -12.22 34.77 6.89
CA GLN A 248 -12.07 35.80 5.86
C GLN A 248 -13.38 36.17 5.15
N LEU A 249 -14.36 36.61 5.95
CA LEU A 249 -15.54 37.33 5.43
C LEU A 249 -15.99 38.36 6.47
N ARG A 250 -15.16 39.39 6.72
CA ARG A 250 -15.55 40.68 7.28
C ARG A 250 -14.36 41.64 7.09
N ASN A 251 -14.37 42.44 6.04
CA ASN A 251 -14.05 43.85 6.03
C ASN A 251 -13.81 44.32 4.58
N GLY A 252 -14.66 45.22 4.09
CA GLY A 252 -14.40 45.87 2.84
C GLY A 252 -15.62 46.48 2.12
N LEU A 253 -16.57 47.03 2.87
CA LEU A 253 -17.52 48.02 2.31
C LEU A 253 -17.43 49.26 3.19
N ARG A 254 -16.54 50.19 2.85
CA ARG A 254 -16.70 51.64 3.16
C ARG A 254 -16.97 52.35 1.85
N LEU A 255 -18.20 52.80 1.77
CA LEU A 255 -18.62 53.84 0.84
C LEU A 255 -17.78 55.10 1.06
N GLN A 256 -17.26 55.70 0.03
CA GLN A 256 -16.90 57.10 0.01
C GLN A 256 -17.89 57.82 -0.90
N GLU A 257 -18.80 58.52 -0.26
CA GLU A 257 -19.46 59.70 -0.84
C GLU A 257 -18.44 60.85 -0.85
N LYS A 258 -18.15 61.40 -1.97
CA LYS A 258 -18.18 62.79 -2.38
C LYS A 258 -17.82 62.92 -3.84
#